data_4081b2f3a272d59888740511b553b20f
#
_entry.id   4081b2f3a272d59888740511b553b20f
#
_cell.length_a   1.000
_cell.length_b   1.000
_cell.length_c   1.000
_cell.angle_alpha   90.00
_cell.angle_beta   90.00
_cell.angle_gamma   90.00
#
_symmetry.space_group_name_H-M   'P 1'
#
loop_
_entity.id
_entity.type
_entity.pdbx_description
1 polymer ?
#
loop_
_entity_poly.entity_id
_entity_poly.type
_entity_poly.pdbx_seq_one_letter_code
_entity_poly.pdbx_strand_id
1 'polypeptide(L)'
;MEGGLSSKERFRSELLNQFSSNREPPCTFEELSKRAETAFGDSPQTLSEISIPNFVPLLKLSGSPILSKRIVGKEDIDISALIKKLNNSDWVKAGMAYLEKSEGYCPFCQKQVPHTLTEQLSEYFDDAYSEALKELSDLAIRYTSIGSQLLNQLKTIGQQNAAMLDVQTFNAAVTLLEKTIEENKRKIDSKRQNPSNSIV
;
A
#
# COMPACT_ATOMS: atom_id res chain seq x y z
N MET A 1 -25.50 -36.46 2.94
CA MET A 1 -26.26 -36.05 4.14
C MET A 1 -27.46 -36.98 4.29
N GLU A 2 -27.24 -38.07 5.02
CA GLU A 2 -28.32 -38.95 5.46
C GLU A 2 -28.82 -38.38 6.80
N GLY A 3 -30.01 -37.92 6.80
CA GLY A 3 -30.65 -37.37 7.98
C GLY A 3 -31.96 -36.68 7.64
N GLY A 4 -32.72 -37.28 6.77
CA GLY A 4 -34.08 -36.85 6.50
C GLY A 4 -34.83 -36.74 7.79
N LEU A 5 -35.39 -35.58 8.07
CA LEU A 5 -36.29 -35.35 9.16
C LEU A 5 -37.40 -36.36 9.10
N SER A 6 -37.32 -37.43 9.91
CA SER A 6 -38.10 -38.66 9.79
C SER A 6 -39.55 -38.50 10.22
N SER A 7 -39.95 -37.31 10.69
CA SER A 7 -41.33 -37.04 11.04
C SER A 7 -41.70 -35.57 10.70
N LYS A 8 -42.96 -35.37 10.37
CA LYS A 8 -43.58 -34.10 10.08
C LYS A 8 -43.44 -33.10 11.24
N GLU A 9 -43.58 -33.63 12.47
CA GLU A 9 -43.49 -32.84 13.71
C GLU A 9 -42.05 -32.34 13.93
N ARG A 10 -41.04 -33.17 13.71
CA ARG A 10 -39.64 -32.81 13.83
C ARG A 10 -39.23 -31.77 12.80
N PHE A 11 -39.67 -31.94 11.56
CA PHE A 11 -39.45 -30.93 10.52
C PHE A 11 -40.06 -29.58 10.88
N ARG A 12 -41.33 -29.59 11.36
CA ARG A 12 -42.02 -28.38 11.79
C ARG A 12 -41.28 -27.68 12.96
N SER A 13 -40.86 -28.43 13.96
CA SER A 13 -40.14 -27.86 15.11
C SER A 13 -38.81 -27.26 14.71
N GLU A 14 -38.07 -27.93 13.83
CA GLU A 14 -36.81 -27.41 13.30
C GLU A 14 -37.02 -26.13 12.48
N LEU A 15 -38.03 -26.12 11.61
CA LEU A 15 -38.37 -24.94 10.81
C LEU A 15 -38.74 -23.74 11.69
N LEU A 16 -39.52 -23.94 12.76
CA LEU A 16 -39.91 -22.88 13.67
C LEU A 16 -38.74 -22.37 14.51
N ASN A 17 -37.83 -23.24 14.92
CA ASN A 17 -36.59 -22.88 15.61
C ASN A 17 -35.68 -22.05 14.71
N GLN A 18 -35.48 -22.48 13.48
CA GLN A 18 -34.68 -21.77 12.48
C GLN A 18 -35.28 -20.39 12.17
N PHE A 19 -36.59 -20.31 11.99
CA PHE A 19 -37.31 -19.04 11.76
C PHE A 19 -37.16 -18.05 12.92
N SER A 20 -37.23 -18.53 14.16
CA SER A 20 -37.08 -17.67 15.35
C SER A 20 -35.64 -17.21 15.62
N SER A 21 -34.64 -17.98 15.17
CA SER A 21 -33.23 -17.67 15.36
C SER A 21 -32.61 -16.94 14.15
N ASN A 22 -33.24 -16.99 12.97
CA ASN A 22 -32.72 -16.37 11.76
C ASN A 22 -32.90 -14.85 11.80
N ARG A 23 -31.79 -14.12 11.77
CA ARG A 23 -31.75 -12.64 11.75
C ARG A 23 -31.41 -12.09 10.37
N GLU A 24 -31.16 -12.95 9.38
CA GLU A 24 -30.87 -12.52 8.03
C GLU A 24 -32.14 -12.13 7.27
N PRO A 25 -32.08 -11.11 6.41
CA PRO A 25 -33.22 -10.75 5.58
C PRO A 25 -33.57 -11.92 4.65
N PRO A 26 -34.88 -12.20 4.45
CA PRO A 26 -35.31 -13.28 3.55
C PRO A 26 -34.83 -13.00 2.13
N CYS A 27 -34.17 -13.96 1.51
CA CYS A 27 -33.84 -13.88 0.09
C CYS A 27 -35.09 -14.08 -0.79
N THR A 28 -35.05 -13.54 -2.01
CA THR A 28 -36.16 -13.70 -2.95
C THR A 28 -36.30 -15.17 -3.38
N PHE A 29 -37.50 -15.54 -3.83
CA PHE A 29 -37.75 -16.90 -4.33
C PHE A 29 -36.84 -17.25 -5.52
N GLU A 30 -36.54 -16.29 -6.38
CA GLU A 30 -35.64 -16.44 -7.51
C GLU A 30 -34.21 -16.75 -7.08
N GLU A 31 -33.70 -16.06 -6.06
CA GLU A 31 -32.37 -16.31 -5.47
C GLU A 31 -32.32 -17.68 -4.82
N LEU A 32 -33.37 -18.06 -4.10
CA LEU A 32 -33.49 -19.36 -3.44
C LEU A 32 -33.54 -20.50 -4.47
N SER A 33 -34.30 -20.32 -5.54
CA SER A 33 -34.42 -21.28 -6.63
C SER A 33 -33.06 -21.48 -7.32
N LYS A 34 -32.36 -20.39 -7.61
CA LYS A 34 -31.03 -20.42 -8.21
C LYS A 34 -29.97 -21.11 -7.33
N ARG A 35 -30.01 -20.85 -6.02
CA ARG A 35 -29.16 -21.55 -5.04
C ARG A 35 -29.50 -23.04 -4.94
N ALA A 36 -30.78 -23.38 -4.96
CA ALA A 36 -31.23 -24.76 -4.93
C ALA A 36 -30.81 -25.52 -6.20
N GLU A 37 -30.92 -24.89 -7.37
CA GLU A 37 -30.47 -25.49 -8.63
C GLU A 37 -28.94 -25.70 -8.65
N THR A 38 -28.18 -24.79 -8.08
CA THR A 38 -26.72 -24.91 -7.92
C THR A 38 -26.34 -26.06 -6.95
N ALA A 39 -27.09 -26.23 -5.86
CA ALA A 39 -26.78 -27.20 -4.81
C ALA A 39 -27.35 -28.60 -5.05
N PHE A 40 -28.50 -28.72 -5.72
CA PHE A 40 -29.27 -29.94 -5.86
C PHE A 40 -29.62 -30.29 -7.31
N GLY A 41 -29.19 -29.50 -8.29
CA GLY A 41 -29.39 -29.79 -9.71
C GLY A 41 -28.64 -31.04 -10.17
N ASP A 42 -28.99 -31.55 -11.34
CA ASP A 42 -28.48 -32.81 -11.90
C ASP A 42 -26.96 -32.84 -12.15
N SER A 43 -26.31 -31.68 -12.17
CA SER A 43 -24.87 -31.52 -12.30
C SER A 43 -24.35 -30.42 -11.42
N PRO A 44 -24.19 -30.64 -10.09
CA PRO A 44 -23.61 -29.64 -9.22
C PRO A 44 -22.20 -29.28 -9.71
N GLN A 45 -22.01 -28.01 -10.08
CA GLN A 45 -20.68 -27.54 -10.49
C GLN A 45 -19.77 -27.51 -9.28
N THR A 46 -18.67 -28.25 -9.33
CA THR A 46 -17.59 -28.14 -8.37
C THR A 46 -16.93 -26.78 -8.56
N LEU A 47 -17.04 -25.93 -7.58
CA LEU A 47 -16.40 -24.61 -7.60
C LEU A 47 -14.92 -24.78 -7.29
N SER A 48 -14.06 -24.16 -8.07
CA SER A 48 -12.61 -24.16 -7.83
C SER A 48 -12.32 -23.28 -6.60
N GLU A 49 -11.32 -23.67 -5.83
CA GLU A 49 -10.82 -22.86 -4.71
C GLU A 49 -10.30 -21.51 -5.23
N ILE A 50 -10.70 -20.42 -4.57
CA ILE A 50 -10.21 -19.09 -4.91
C ILE A 50 -8.83 -18.92 -4.28
N SER A 51 -7.79 -18.78 -5.12
CA SER A 51 -6.43 -18.52 -4.66
C SER A 51 -6.33 -17.10 -4.08
N ILE A 52 -5.91 -17.02 -2.82
CA ILE A 52 -5.73 -15.74 -2.12
C ILE A 52 -4.38 -15.12 -2.52
N PRO A 53 -4.35 -13.86 -3.01
CA PRO A 53 -3.10 -13.17 -3.32
C PRO A 53 -2.20 -12.98 -2.09
N ASN A 54 -0.88 -13.00 -2.31
CA ASN A 54 0.09 -12.81 -1.23
C ASN A 54 0.30 -11.31 -0.93
N PHE A 55 -0.22 -10.84 0.21
CA PHE A 55 -0.09 -9.46 0.67
C PHE A 55 1.21 -9.16 1.42
N VAL A 56 1.95 -10.19 1.87
CA VAL A 56 3.14 -10.04 2.72
C VAL A 56 4.21 -9.11 2.13
N PRO A 57 4.52 -9.16 0.81
CA PRO A 57 5.51 -8.25 0.23
C PRO A 57 5.10 -6.78 0.34
N LEU A 58 3.83 -6.45 0.11
CA LEU A 58 3.34 -5.08 0.21
C LEU A 58 3.39 -4.57 1.66
N LEU A 59 2.98 -5.40 2.62
CA LEU A 59 3.01 -5.07 4.05
C LEU A 59 4.44 -4.85 4.54
N LYS A 60 5.40 -5.66 4.11
CA LYS A 60 6.84 -5.46 4.44
C LYS A 60 7.37 -4.14 3.93
N LEU A 61 6.98 -3.72 2.73
CA LEU A 61 7.39 -2.43 2.17
C LEU A 61 6.74 -1.26 2.92
N SER A 62 5.46 -1.37 3.29
CA SER A 62 4.77 -0.35 4.09
C SER A 62 5.39 -0.15 5.48
N GLY A 63 5.94 -1.19 6.08
CA GLY A 63 6.61 -1.16 7.39
C GLY A 63 8.12 -1.00 7.31
N SER A 64 8.68 -0.60 6.17
CA SER A 64 10.13 -0.47 6.01
C SER A 64 10.71 0.62 6.92
N PRO A 65 11.80 0.33 7.69
CA PRO A 65 12.44 1.30 8.59
C PRO A 65 12.91 2.57 7.90
N ILE A 66 13.22 2.54 6.60
CA ILE A 66 13.66 3.71 5.85
C ILE A 66 12.60 4.81 5.81
N LEU A 67 11.32 4.48 5.94
CA LEU A 67 10.20 5.44 5.93
C LEU A 67 10.18 6.30 7.19
N SER A 68 10.49 5.73 8.35
CA SER A 68 10.58 6.45 9.63
C SER A 68 11.95 7.08 9.87
N LYS A 69 12.99 6.63 9.16
CA LYS A 69 14.36 7.17 9.30
C LYS A 69 14.44 8.57 8.71
N ARG A 70 15.00 9.51 9.47
CA ARG A 70 15.38 10.83 8.92
C ARG A 70 16.67 10.64 8.10
N ILE A 71 16.61 10.95 6.81
CA ILE A 71 17.75 10.86 5.90
C ILE A 71 18.33 12.29 5.82
N VAL A 72 19.43 12.50 6.50
CA VAL A 72 20.20 13.75 6.55
C VAL A 72 21.67 13.42 6.33
N GLY A 73 22.47 14.44 6.04
CA GLY A 73 23.90 14.25 5.84
C GLY A 73 24.66 13.99 7.15
N LYS A 74 25.96 13.86 7.04
CA LYS A 74 26.91 13.61 8.13
C LYS A 74 26.86 14.71 9.20
N GLU A 75 26.91 14.31 10.48
CA GLU A 75 26.85 15.28 11.61
C GLU A 75 28.21 15.85 12.04
N ASP A 76 29.31 15.22 11.66
CA ASP A 76 30.69 15.55 12.09
C ASP A 76 31.44 16.56 11.19
N ILE A 77 30.70 17.30 10.38
CA ILE A 77 31.25 18.30 9.45
C ILE A 77 30.84 19.70 9.90
N ASP A 78 31.71 20.68 9.79
CA ASP A 78 31.50 22.05 10.28
C ASP A 78 30.15 22.67 9.84
N ILE A 79 29.75 22.45 8.59
CA ILE A 79 28.52 22.99 8.06
C ILE A 79 27.27 22.29 8.62
N SER A 80 27.41 21.10 9.19
CA SER A 80 26.28 20.27 9.66
C SER A 80 25.50 20.94 10.78
N ALA A 81 26.20 21.66 11.69
CA ALA A 81 25.57 22.38 12.80
C ALA A 81 24.61 23.46 12.29
N LEU A 82 24.99 24.18 11.24
CA LEU A 82 24.16 25.24 10.64
C LEU A 82 22.94 24.61 9.91
N ILE A 83 23.15 23.57 9.12
CA ILE A 83 22.08 22.88 8.40
C ILE A 83 21.06 22.29 9.39
N LYS A 84 21.54 21.66 10.46
CA LYS A 84 20.70 21.11 11.53
C LYS A 84 19.91 22.21 12.26
N LYS A 85 20.56 23.33 12.62
CA LYS A 85 19.91 24.48 13.26
C LYS A 85 18.79 25.07 12.41
N LEU A 86 19.00 25.14 11.08
CA LEU A 86 18.02 25.69 10.14
C LEU A 86 17.01 24.65 9.68
N ASN A 87 17.23 23.38 9.99
CA ASN A 87 16.43 22.23 9.54
C ASN A 87 16.15 22.24 8.02
N ASN A 88 17.19 22.56 7.23
CA ASN A 88 17.08 22.82 5.80
C ASN A 88 17.91 21.86 4.91
N SER A 89 18.23 20.68 5.39
CA SER A 89 19.05 19.68 4.68
C SER A 89 18.56 19.43 3.23
N ASP A 90 17.26 19.23 3.05
CA ASP A 90 16.69 18.96 1.72
C ASP A 90 16.81 20.16 0.78
N TRP A 91 16.64 21.38 1.31
CA TRP A 91 16.86 22.62 0.57
C TRP A 91 18.32 22.79 0.15
N VAL A 92 19.26 22.51 1.07
CA VAL A 92 20.70 22.58 0.79
C VAL A 92 21.07 21.57 -0.30
N LYS A 93 20.55 20.33 -0.23
CA LYS A 93 20.76 19.31 -1.26
C LYS A 93 20.25 19.78 -2.62
N ALA A 94 19.05 20.32 -2.66
CA ALA A 94 18.49 20.87 -3.90
C ALA A 94 19.32 22.06 -4.42
N GLY A 95 19.84 22.89 -3.51
CA GLY A 95 20.70 24.05 -3.83
C GLY A 95 22.01 23.69 -4.51
N MET A 96 22.59 22.53 -4.20
CA MET A 96 23.84 22.07 -4.86
C MET A 96 23.74 21.97 -6.38
N ALA A 97 22.61 21.53 -6.90
CA ALA A 97 22.38 21.46 -8.33
C ALA A 97 22.41 22.85 -9.03
N TYR A 98 22.11 23.91 -8.31
CA TYR A 98 22.22 25.27 -8.83
C TYR A 98 23.65 25.78 -8.77
N LEU A 99 24.43 25.40 -7.75
CA LEU A 99 25.87 25.74 -7.67
C LEU A 99 26.66 25.12 -8.83
N GLU A 100 26.37 23.88 -9.17
CA GLU A 100 26.99 23.22 -10.32
C GLU A 100 26.68 23.96 -11.65
N LYS A 101 25.42 24.37 -11.84
CA LYS A 101 24.99 25.10 -13.03
C LYS A 101 25.50 26.55 -13.13
N SER A 102 25.82 27.16 -12.00
CA SER A 102 26.31 28.54 -11.91
C SER A 102 27.85 28.63 -11.89
N GLU A 103 28.55 27.58 -12.29
CA GLU A 103 29.99 27.53 -12.44
C GLU A 103 30.76 28.01 -11.18
N GLY A 104 30.24 27.67 -10.00
CA GLY A 104 30.85 28.05 -8.72
C GLY A 104 30.50 29.46 -8.21
N TYR A 105 29.55 30.14 -8.83
CA TYR A 105 29.00 31.40 -8.32
C TYR A 105 27.70 31.17 -7.57
N CYS A 106 27.50 31.95 -6.49
CA CYS A 106 26.23 31.87 -5.76
C CYS A 106 25.07 32.36 -6.61
N PRO A 107 24.02 31.59 -6.84
CA PRO A 107 22.90 31.99 -7.68
C PRO A 107 22.11 33.20 -7.14
N PHE A 108 22.26 33.51 -5.84
CA PHE A 108 21.58 34.64 -5.19
C PHE A 108 22.39 35.93 -5.26
N CYS A 109 23.65 35.90 -4.82
CA CYS A 109 24.47 37.12 -4.71
C CYS A 109 25.54 37.25 -5.78
N GLN A 110 25.67 36.26 -6.69
CA GLN A 110 26.60 36.20 -7.81
C GLN A 110 28.09 36.34 -7.42
N LYS A 111 28.40 36.14 -6.14
CA LYS A 111 29.78 36.07 -5.67
C LYS A 111 30.31 34.65 -5.86
N GLN A 112 31.62 34.55 -6.06
CA GLN A 112 32.30 33.26 -6.12
C GLN A 112 32.13 32.51 -4.79
N VAL A 113 31.72 31.24 -4.89
CA VAL A 113 31.58 30.34 -3.74
C VAL A 113 32.94 29.74 -3.43
N PRO A 114 33.38 29.79 -2.15
CA PRO A 114 34.66 29.16 -1.75
C PRO A 114 34.64 27.65 -2.06
N HIS A 115 35.73 27.15 -2.57
CA HIS A 115 35.89 25.71 -2.88
C HIS A 115 35.67 24.83 -1.64
N THR A 116 36.10 25.31 -0.48
CA THR A 116 35.87 24.65 0.82
C THR A 116 34.40 24.39 1.15
N LEU A 117 33.50 25.30 0.74
CA LEU A 117 32.06 25.08 0.95
C LEU A 117 31.55 23.93 0.07
N THR A 118 32.00 23.85 -1.19
CA THR A 118 31.60 22.77 -2.11
C THR A 118 32.11 21.43 -1.64
N GLU A 119 33.34 21.37 -1.11
CA GLU A 119 33.92 20.16 -0.51
C GLU A 119 33.13 19.72 0.73
N GLN A 120 32.85 20.64 1.67
CA GLN A 120 32.05 20.37 2.86
C GLN A 120 30.64 19.87 2.53
N LEU A 121 30.00 20.44 1.51
CA LEU A 121 28.68 20.00 1.08
C LEU A 121 28.73 18.58 0.46
N SER A 122 29.79 18.28 -0.32
CA SER A 122 29.96 16.94 -0.89
C SER A 122 30.26 15.90 0.19
N GLU A 123 31.03 16.27 1.21
CA GLU A 123 31.32 15.42 2.35
C GLU A 123 30.10 15.23 3.27
N TYR A 124 29.27 16.28 3.42
CA TYR A 124 28.02 16.21 4.18
C TYR A 124 27.03 15.23 3.53
N PHE A 125 26.83 15.30 2.21
CA PHE A 125 25.98 14.39 1.46
C PHE A 125 26.80 13.24 0.86
N ASP A 126 27.32 12.40 1.72
CA ASP A 126 28.22 11.29 1.41
C ASP A 126 27.53 10.10 0.73
N ASP A 127 28.28 9.02 0.54
CA ASP A 127 27.79 7.79 -0.06
C ASP A 127 26.64 7.17 0.74
N ALA A 128 26.71 7.22 2.08
CA ALA A 128 25.65 6.67 2.94
C ALA A 128 24.32 7.41 2.77
N TYR A 129 24.36 8.73 2.59
CA TYR A 129 23.16 9.52 2.23
C TYR A 129 22.63 9.11 0.85
N SER A 130 23.53 8.96 -0.12
CA SER A 130 23.17 8.58 -1.49
C SER A 130 22.58 7.16 -1.57
N GLU A 131 23.12 6.22 -0.82
CA GLU A 131 22.59 4.85 -0.68
C GLU A 131 21.20 4.85 -0.05
N ALA A 132 20.98 5.64 1.00
CA ALA A 132 19.65 5.76 1.62
C ALA A 132 18.61 6.34 0.67
N LEU A 133 18.97 7.32 -0.17
CA LEU A 133 18.08 7.84 -1.21
C LEU A 133 17.76 6.80 -2.27
N LYS A 134 18.74 5.99 -2.66
CA LYS A 134 18.55 4.90 -3.60
C LYS A 134 17.61 3.84 -3.01
N GLU A 135 17.85 3.41 -1.78
CA GLU A 135 16.97 2.45 -1.07
C GLU A 135 15.51 2.95 -1.04
N LEU A 136 15.31 4.23 -0.72
CA LEU A 136 13.97 4.85 -0.71
C LEU A 136 13.34 4.89 -2.10
N SER A 137 14.13 5.15 -3.14
CA SER A 137 13.66 5.14 -4.53
C SER A 137 13.25 3.73 -4.98
N ASP A 138 14.07 2.74 -4.67
CA ASP A 138 13.81 1.33 -4.99
C ASP A 138 12.55 0.83 -4.25
N LEU A 139 12.38 1.24 -2.99
CA LEU A 139 11.16 0.95 -2.22
C LEU A 139 9.93 1.52 -2.92
N ALA A 140 9.96 2.78 -3.37
CA ALA A 140 8.83 3.42 -4.05
C ALA A 140 8.43 2.69 -5.33
N ILE A 141 9.41 2.30 -6.14
CA ILE A 141 9.19 1.53 -7.37
C ILE A 141 8.55 0.18 -7.07
N ARG A 142 9.12 -0.55 -6.11
CA ARG A 142 8.62 -1.88 -5.70
C ARG A 142 7.23 -1.80 -5.10
N TYR A 143 6.96 -0.81 -4.25
CA TYR A 143 5.64 -0.59 -3.65
C TYR A 143 4.57 -0.36 -4.71
N THR A 144 4.87 0.50 -5.68
CA THR A 144 3.97 0.79 -6.80
C THR A 144 3.70 -0.45 -7.66
N SER A 145 4.75 -1.19 -8.02
CA SER A 145 4.63 -2.39 -8.85
C SER A 145 3.82 -3.49 -8.15
N ILE A 146 4.17 -3.82 -6.90
CA ILE A 146 3.49 -4.87 -6.14
C ILE A 146 2.04 -4.48 -5.84
N GLY A 147 1.79 -3.21 -5.47
CA GLY A 147 0.44 -2.70 -5.24
C GLY A 147 -0.44 -2.82 -6.48
N SER A 148 0.07 -2.44 -7.65
CA SER A 148 -0.67 -2.55 -8.91
C SER A 148 -0.94 -4.00 -9.30
N GLN A 149 0.03 -4.90 -9.14
CA GLN A 149 -0.14 -6.33 -9.40
C GLN A 149 -1.22 -6.94 -8.50
N LEU A 150 -1.18 -6.63 -7.21
CA LEU A 150 -2.15 -7.11 -6.22
C LEU A 150 -3.57 -6.66 -6.55
N LEU A 151 -3.75 -5.37 -6.88
CA LEU A 151 -5.06 -4.83 -7.26
C LEU A 151 -5.59 -5.49 -8.53
N ASN A 152 -4.74 -5.72 -9.52
CA ASN A 152 -5.14 -6.42 -10.75
C ASN A 152 -5.56 -7.86 -10.47
N GLN A 153 -4.83 -8.60 -9.63
CA GLN A 153 -5.21 -9.95 -9.21
C GLN A 153 -6.57 -9.97 -8.51
N LEU A 154 -6.81 -9.04 -7.56
CA LEU A 154 -8.09 -8.94 -6.87
C LEU A 154 -9.24 -8.60 -7.83
N LYS A 155 -9.06 -7.65 -8.74
CA LYS A 155 -10.07 -7.32 -9.75
C LYS A 155 -10.39 -8.53 -10.64
N THR A 156 -9.39 -9.31 -11.04
CA THR A 156 -9.56 -10.56 -11.80
C THR A 156 -10.34 -11.61 -11.00
N ILE A 157 -9.99 -11.80 -9.72
CA ILE A 157 -10.71 -12.70 -8.81
C ILE A 157 -12.18 -12.32 -8.71
N GLY A 158 -12.48 -11.03 -8.50
CA GLY A 158 -13.85 -10.53 -8.42
C GLY A 158 -14.67 -10.80 -9.70
N GLN A 159 -14.03 -10.62 -10.86
CA GLN A 159 -14.69 -10.88 -12.15
C GLN A 159 -14.94 -12.37 -12.42
N GLN A 160 -13.95 -13.21 -12.14
CA GLN A 160 -14.04 -14.65 -12.42
C GLN A 160 -14.94 -15.41 -11.45
N ASN A 161 -15.11 -14.91 -10.23
CA ASN A 161 -15.82 -15.58 -9.15
C ASN A 161 -17.10 -14.83 -8.71
N ALA A 162 -17.67 -14.01 -9.58
CA ALA A 162 -18.84 -13.19 -9.26
C ALA A 162 -20.07 -14.00 -8.78
N ALA A 163 -20.20 -15.27 -9.21
CA ALA A 163 -21.28 -16.14 -8.76
C ALA A 163 -21.10 -16.66 -7.31
N MET A 164 -19.88 -16.61 -6.78
CA MET A 164 -19.51 -17.14 -5.46
C MET A 164 -19.24 -16.09 -4.42
N LEU A 165 -18.99 -14.85 -4.84
CA LEU A 165 -18.64 -13.74 -3.99
C LEU A 165 -19.83 -12.82 -3.78
N ASP A 166 -19.95 -12.25 -2.60
CA ASP A 166 -20.69 -11.00 -2.44
C ASP A 166 -19.90 -9.88 -3.14
N VAL A 167 -20.25 -9.68 -4.41
CA VAL A 167 -19.54 -8.78 -5.34
C VAL A 167 -19.55 -7.34 -4.81
N GLN A 168 -20.62 -6.93 -4.14
CA GLN A 168 -20.74 -5.56 -3.62
C GLN A 168 -19.75 -5.32 -2.49
N THR A 169 -19.75 -6.20 -1.49
CA THR A 169 -18.82 -6.12 -0.34
C THR A 169 -17.37 -6.31 -0.80
N PHE A 170 -17.12 -7.25 -1.70
CA PHE A 170 -15.78 -7.48 -2.24
C PHE A 170 -15.23 -6.25 -2.97
N ASN A 171 -16.01 -5.66 -3.89
CA ASN A 171 -15.57 -4.47 -4.62
C ASN A 171 -15.39 -3.25 -3.72
N ALA A 172 -16.21 -3.10 -2.68
CA ALA A 172 -16.03 -2.05 -1.68
C ALA A 172 -14.69 -2.20 -0.94
N ALA A 173 -14.32 -3.43 -0.54
CA ALA A 173 -13.04 -3.73 0.11
C ALA A 173 -11.85 -3.48 -0.83
N VAL A 174 -11.95 -3.90 -2.10
CA VAL A 174 -10.91 -3.64 -3.11
C VAL A 174 -10.72 -2.13 -3.34
N THR A 175 -11.82 -1.37 -3.40
CA THR A 175 -11.76 0.08 -3.55
C THR A 175 -11.11 0.76 -2.35
N LEU A 176 -11.38 0.30 -1.14
CA LEU A 176 -10.72 0.81 0.07
C LEU A 176 -9.23 0.51 0.06
N LEU A 177 -8.84 -0.70 -0.33
CA LEU A 177 -7.43 -1.08 -0.48
C LEU A 177 -6.72 -0.22 -1.54
N GLU A 178 -7.36 0.03 -2.69
CA GLU A 178 -6.83 0.90 -3.75
C GLU A 178 -6.54 2.31 -3.23
N LYS A 179 -7.49 2.91 -2.50
CA LYS A 179 -7.30 4.22 -1.86
C LYS A 179 -6.13 4.21 -0.86
N THR A 180 -6.04 3.16 -0.04
CA THR A 180 -4.96 3.02 0.93
C THR A 180 -3.58 2.92 0.25
N ILE A 181 -3.48 2.14 -0.83
CA ILE A 181 -2.26 2.02 -1.63
C ILE A 181 -1.87 3.38 -2.23
N GLU A 182 -2.83 4.12 -2.79
CA GLU A 182 -2.57 5.44 -3.36
C GLU A 182 -2.15 6.48 -2.30
N GLU A 183 -2.75 6.46 -1.12
CA GLU A 183 -2.33 7.32 0.00
C GLU A 183 -0.90 7.00 0.45
N ASN A 184 -0.57 5.73 0.58
CA ASN A 184 0.79 5.31 0.94
C ASN A 184 1.81 5.69 -0.14
N LYS A 185 1.47 5.55 -1.42
CA LYS A 185 2.31 6.07 -2.52
C LYS A 185 2.60 7.55 -2.37
N ARG A 186 1.57 8.37 -2.13
CA ARG A 186 1.75 9.82 -1.92
C ARG A 186 2.65 10.12 -0.73
N LYS A 187 2.51 9.38 0.38
CA LYS A 187 3.40 9.51 1.55
C LYS A 187 4.84 9.15 1.19
N ILE A 188 5.06 8.04 0.48
CA ILE A 188 6.40 7.61 0.03
C ILE A 188 7.01 8.65 -0.92
N ASP A 189 6.25 9.19 -1.86
CA ASP A 189 6.71 10.23 -2.78
C ASP A 189 7.02 11.55 -2.05
N SER A 190 6.22 11.92 -1.05
CA SER A 190 6.51 13.07 -0.17
C SER A 190 7.83 12.86 0.59
N LYS A 191 8.09 11.64 1.07
CA LYS A 191 9.37 11.28 1.70
C LYS A 191 10.55 11.38 0.74
N ARG A 192 10.37 10.98 -0.52
CA ARG A 192 11.42 11.10 -1.55
C ARG A 192 11.75 12.56 -1.87
N GLN A 193 10.75 13.43 -1.84
CA GLN A 193 10.95 14.87 -2.03
C GLN A 193 11.59 15.55 -0.82
N ASN A 194 11.28 15.06 0.38
CA ASN A 194 11.76 15.60 1.65
C ASN A 194 12.34 14.48 2.52
N PRO A 195 13.53 13.96 2.19
CA PRO A 195 14.13 12.81 2.87
C PRO A 195 14.41 13.04 4.37
N SER A 196 14.58 14.28 4.78
CA SER A 196 14.80 14.65 6.19
C SER A 196 13.55 14.46 7.07
N ASN A 197 12.35 14.35 6.50
CA ASN A 197 11.12 14.09 7.24
C ASN A 197 10.97 12.60 7.56
N SER A 198 10.35 12.25 8.68
CA SER A 198 9.93 10.87 8.96
C SER A 198 8.46 10.70 8.59
N ILE A 199 8.11 9.52 8.07
CA ILE A 199 6.71 9.11 7.84
C ILE A 199 6.36 8.07 8.89
N VAL A 200 5.20 8.24 9.51
CA VAL A 200 4.60 7.29 10.45
C VAL A 200 3.31 6.74 9.84
#